data_95d4af19b246ef3767090195ad302beb
#
_entry.id   95d4af19b246ef3767090195ad302beb
#
_cell.length_a   1.000
_cell.length_b   1.000
_cell.length_c   1.000
_cell.angle_alpha   90.00
_cell.angle_beta   90.00
_cell.angle_gamma   90.00
#
_symmetry.space_group_name_H-M   'P 1'
#
loop_
_entity.id
_entity.type
_entity.pdbx_description
1 polymer ?
#
loop_
_entity_poly.entity_id
_entity_poly.type
_entity_poly.pdbx_seq_one_letter_code
_entity_poly.pdbx_strand_id
1 'polypeptide(L)'
;MPKSEAGQAVNYILKNWTALTRYCENPDLAIDNNHTERSLRGWAVGRGNWTFFGSDRGGRTAAVLRSFIASCELVKLDPFSWFHDVLSRIAVHPVTRLEELLPHRWAPLSA
;
A
#
# COMPACT_ATOMS: atom_id res chain seq x y z
N MET A 1 11.88 -35.16 -19.04
CA MET A 1 11.25 -33.94 -19.53
C MET A 1 11.22 -32.76 -18.53
N PRO A 2 12.01 -32.74 -17.45
CA PRO A 2 11.98 -31.60 -16.49
C PRO A 2 12.52 -30.29 -17.07
N LYS A 3 13.26 -30.35 -18.18
CA LYS A 3 13.87 -29.14 -18.80
C LYS A 3 13.04 -28.50 -19.92
N SER A 4 11.90 -29.10 -20.30
CA SER A 4 10.96 -28.49 -21.25
C SER A 4 10.19 -27.34 -20.58
N GLU A 5 9.66 -26.40 -21.36
CA GLU A 5 8.85 -25.29 -20.84
C GLU A 5 7.66 -25.78 -19.99
N ALA A 6 6.97 -26.81 -20.47
CA ALA A 6 5.90 -27.47 -19.70
C ALA A 6 6.42 -28.09 -18.39
N GLY A 7 7.58 -28.73 -18.41
CA GLY A 7 8.21 -29.28 -17.20
C GLY A 7 8.61 -28.20 -16.19
N GLN A 8 9.08 -27.06 -16.65
CA GLN A 8 9.39 -25.92 -15.79
C GLN A 8 8.11 -25.34 -15.16
N ALA A 9 7.04 -25.20 -15.93
CA ALA A 9 5.75 -24.72 -15.42
C ALA A 9 5.16 -25.66 -14.35
N VAL A 10 5.18 -26.97 -14.59
CA VAL A 10 4.74 -27.98 -13.61
C VAL A 10 5.59 -27.91 -12.33
N ASN A 11 6.92 -27.85 -12.46
CA ASN A 11 7.81 -27.73 -11.32
C ASN A 11 7.57 -26.44 -10.51
N TYR A 12 7.28 -25.33 -11.18
CA TYR A 12 6.90 -24.07 -10.51
C TYR A 12 5.65 -24.24 -9.66
N ILE A 13 4.60 -24.84 -10.23
CA ILE A 13 3.34 -25.10 -9.51
C ILE A 13 3.57 -26.01 -8.31
N LEU A 14 4.26 -27.14 -8.50
CA LEU A 14 4.52 -28.11 -7.44
C LEU A 14 5.36 -27.50 -6.31
N LYS A 15 6.39 -26.74 -6.65
CA LYS A 15 7.26 -26.08 -5.67
C LYS A 15 6.52 -25.03 -4.82
N ASN A 16 5.53 -24.37 -5.41
CA ASN A 16 4.77 -23.32 -4.76
C ASN A 16 3.38 -23.78 -4.30
N TRP A 17 3.09 -25.08 -4.33
CA TRP A 17 1.75 -25.64 -4.11
C TRP A 17 1.10 -25.13 -2.82
N THR A 18 1.81 -25.21 -1.69
CA THR A 18 1.31 -24.73 -0.39
C THR A 18 0.98 -23.24 -0.41
N ALA A 19 1.80 -22.42 -1.07
CA ALA A 19 1.53 -20.98 -1.19
C ALA A 19 0.32 -20.72 -2.10
N LEU A 20 0.20 -21.46 -3.19
CA LEU A 20 -0.90 -21.33 -4.16
C LEU A 20 -2.26 -21.80 -3.62
N THR A 21 -2.28 -22.73 -2.65
CA THR A 21 -3.51 -23.26 -2.06
C THR A 21 -3.88 -22.60 -0.73
N ARG A 22 -3.05 -21.72 -0.20
CA ARG A 22 -3.26 -21.08 1.10
C ARG A 22 -4.60 -20.35 1.22
N TYR A 23 -5.11 -19.74 0.15
CA TYR A 23 -6.41 -19.08 0.14
C TYR A 23 -7.58 -20.05 0.40
N CYS A 24 -7.40 -21.35 0.12
CA CYS A 24 -8.41 -22.36 0.44
C CYS A 24 -8.53 -22.65 1.93
N GLU A 25 -7.49 -22.34 2.71
CA GLU A 25 -7.41 -22.60 4.14
C GLU A 25 -7.82 -21.40 4.98
N ASN A 26 -7.75 -20.19 4.40
CA ASN A 26 -8.07 -18.94 5.10
C ASN A 26 -9.08 -18.13 4.28
N PRO A 27 -10.35 -18.01 4.75
CA PRO A 27 -11.41 -17.28 4.06
C PRO A 27 -11.17 -15.77 3.93
N ASP A 28 -10.24 -15.20 4.72
CA ASP A 28 -9.89 -13.79 4.64
C ASP A 28 -8.95 -13.47 3.47
N LEU A 29 -8.38 -14.49 2.83
CA LEU A 29 -7.50 -14.33 1.68
C LEU A 29 -8.29 -14.35 0.38
N ALA A 30 -8.25 -13.26 -0.36
CA ALA A 30 -8.80 -13.21 -1.71
C ALA A 30 -7.96 -14.08 -2.67
N ILE A 31 -8.64 -14.74 -3.62
CA ILE A 31 -7.99 -15.52 -4.70
C ILE A 31 -7.28 -14.61 -5.72
N ASP A 32 -7.66 -13.35 -5.77
CA ASP A 32 -7.11 -12.34 -6.66
C ASP A 32 -6.28 -11.28 -5.93
N ASN A 33 -5.55 -10.49 -6.70
CA ASN A 33 -4.73 -9.38 -6.22
C ASN A 33 -5.31 -8.02 -6.61
N ASN A 34 -6.58 -7.98 -7.00
CA ASN A 34 -7.23 -6.78 -7.54
C ASN A 34 -7.15 -5.57 -6.60
N HIS A 35 -7.23 -5.81 -5.29
CA HIS A 35 -7.15 -4.74 -4.30
C HIS A 35 -5.76 -4.07 -4.31
N THR A 36 -4.70 -4.87 -4.30
CA THR A 36 -3.31 -4.37 -4.37
C THR A 36 -3.05 -3.68 -5.72
N GLU A 37 -3.49 -4.27 -6.81
CA GLU A 37 -3.33 -3.69 -8.15
C GLU A 37 -4.04 -2.34 -8.28
N ARG A 38 -5.25 -2.20 -7.76
CA ARG A 38 -5.96 -0.92 -7.71
C ARG A 38 -5.23 0.12 -6.89
N SER A 39 -4.67 -0.25 -5.74
CA SER A 39 -3.89 0.68 -4.91
C SER A 39 -2.61 1.15 -5.59
N LEU A 40 -2.00 0.30 -6.43
CA LEU A 40 -0.83 0.63 -7.24
C LEU A 40 -1.15 1.39 -8.53
N ARG A 41 -2.40 1.39 -8.98
CA ARG A 41 -2.81 2.03 -10.24
C ARG A 41 -2.48 3.53 -10.26
N GLY A 42 -2.61 4.21 -9.12
CA GLY A 42 -2.24 5.63 -9.00
C GLY A 42 -0.77 5.90 -9.34
N TRP A 43 0.12 4.96 -9.02
CA TRP A 43 1.53 5.00 -9.39
C TRP A 43 1.75 4.78 -10.88
N ALA A 44 1.07 3.79 -11.45
CA ALA A 44 1.20 3.46 -12.86
C ALA A 44 0.72 4.62 -13.75
N VAL A 45 -0.38 5.27 -13.39
CA VAL A 45 -0.91 6.44 -14.10
C VAL A 45 -0.05 7.67 -13.85
N GLY A 46 0.35 7.93 -12.60
CA GLY A 46 1.18 9.08 -12.22
C GLY A 46 2.59 9.05 -12.83
N ARG A 47 3.13 7.84 -13.09
CA ARG A 47 4.44 7.67 -13.74
C ARG A 47 4.56 8.43 -15.07
N GLY A 48 3.49 8.52 -15.84
CA GLY A 48 3.46 9.30 -17.09
C GLY A 48 3.66 10.80 -16.87
N ASN A 49 3.27 11.32 -15.69
CA ASN A 49 3.38 12.74 -15.35
C ASN A 49 4.71 13.06 -14.63
N TRP A 50 5.19 12.12 -13.80
CA TRP A 50 6.34 12.38 -12.92
C TRP A 50 7.67 11.92 -13.50
N THR A 51 7.69 11.19 -14.58
CA THR A 51 8.85 10.62 -15.29
C THR A 51 9.88 9.90 -14.38
N PHE A 52 10.32 10.53 -13.27
CA PHE A 52 11.25 9.97 -12.28
C PHE A 52 11.13 10.71 -10.93
N PHE A 53 11.66 10.10 -9.87
CA PHE A 53 11.63 10.66 -8.51
C PHE A 53 12.86 11.52 -8.14
N GLY A 54 13.79 11.69 -9.06
CA GLY A 54 15.00 12.47 -8.86
C GLY A 54 16.10 11.80 -8.02
N SER A 55 15.73 10.92 -7.08
CA SER A 55 16.65 10.20 -6.19
C SER A 55 15.93 9.07 -5.44
N ASP A 56 16.72 8.16 -4.86
CA ASP A 56 16.18 7.10 -3.96
C ASP A 56 15.42 7.69 -2.76
N ARG A 57 15.91 8.81 -2.23
CA ARG A 57 15.21 9.53 -1.15
C ARG A 57 13.86 10.06 -1.62
N GLY A 58 13.80 10.63 -2.82
CA GLY A 58 12.55 11.08 -3.42
C GLY A 58 11.56 9.94 -3.60
N GLY A 59 12.03 8.79 -4.09
CA GLY A 59 11.21 7.58 -4.22
C GLY A 59 10.65 7.08 -2.89
N ARG A 60 11.47 7.04 -1.83
CA ARG A 60 11.02 6.67 -0.48
C ARG A 60 9.99 7.63 0.07
N THR A 61 10.21 8.93 -0.08
CA THR A 61 9.25 9.96 0.35
C THR A 61 7.91 9.81 -0.37
N ALA A 62 7.94 9.63 -1.69
CA ALA A 62 6.72 9.40 -2.47
C ALA A 62 5.98 8.13 -2.02
N ALA A 63 6.71 7.03 -1.75
CA ALA A 63 6.11 5.79 -1.25
C ALA A 63 5.39 5.99 0.09
N VAL A 64 6.01 6.70 1.04
CA VAL A 64 5.41 7.00 2.34
C VAL A 64 4.16 7.85 2.18
N LEU A 65 4.21 8.94 1.42
CA LEU A 65 3.06 9.81 1.19
C LEU A 65 1.91 9.05 0.52
N ARG A 66 2.20 8.22 -0.49
CA ARG A 66 1.17 7.40 -1.14
C ARG A 66 0.55 6.37 -0.20
N SER A 67 1.33 5.77 0.69
CA SER A 67 0.81 4.85 1.71
C SER A 67 -0.22 5.52 2.61
N PHE A 68 0.01 6.76 3.02
CA PHE A 68 -0.96 7.53 3.80
C PHE A 68 -2.21 7.89 2.98
N ILE A 69 -2.04 8.31 1.72
CA ILE A 69 -3.19 8.57 0.83
C ILE A 69 -4.04 7.31 0.70
N ALA A 70 -3.44 6.17 0.40
CA ALA A 70 -4.16 4.90 0.29
C ALA A 70 -4.85 4.50 1.61
N SER A 71 -4.20 4.75 2.75
CA SER A 71 -4.80 4.51 4.07
C SER A 71 -6.00 5.41 4.34
N CYS A 72 -5.95 6.68 3.95
CA CYS A 72 -7.10 7.59 4.03
C CYS A 72 -8.25 7.11 3.13
N GLU A 73 -7.95 6.72 1.90
CA GLU A 73 -8.94 6.18 0.95
C GLU A 73 -9.65 4.94 1.52
N LEU A 74 -8.92 4.03 2.18
CA LEU A 74 -9.48 2.83 2.80
C LEU A 74 -10.50 3.14 3.90
N VAL A 75 -10.25 4.18 4.71
CA VAL A 75 -11.15 4.60 5.80
C VAL A 75 -12.11 5.71 5.36
N LYS A 76 -12.20 6.00 4.06
CA LYS A 76 -13.08 7.01 3.45
C LYS A 76 -12.84 8.42 4.02
N LEU A 77 -11.61 8.72 4.35
CA LEU A 77 -11.14 10.01 4.83
C LEU A 77 -10.58 10.81 3.65
N ASP A 78 -10.88 12.12 3.59
CA ASP A 78 -10.23 13.00 2.62
C ASP A 78 -8.74 13.18 2.95
N PRO A 79 -7.82 12.73 2.06
CA PRO A 79 -6.39 12.81 2.32
C PRO A 79 -5.89 14.25 2.51
N PHE A 80 -6.46 15.22 1.78
CA PHE A 80 -6.04 16.62 1.89
C PHE A 80 -6.34 17.18 3.28
N SER A 81 -7.55 16.99 3.79
CA SER A 81 -7.95 17.42 5.13
C SER A 81 -7.10 16.77 6.21
N TRP A 82 -6.81 15.47 6.07
CA TRP A 82 -5.95 14.74 6.98
C TRP A 82 -4.51 15.29 6.98
N PHE A 83 -3.89 15.44 5.81
CA PHE A 83 -2.53 15.98 5.72
C PHE A 83 -2.45 17.41 6.26
N HIS A 84 -3.41 18.25 5.93
CA HIS A 84 -3.46 19.63 6.41
C HIS A 84 -3.43 19.71 7.94
N ASP A 85 -4.29 18.93 8.61
CA ASP A 85 -4.35 18.89 10.07
C ASP A 85 -3.09 18.26 10.68
N VAL A 86 -2.70 17.08 10.20
CA VAL A 86 -1.56 16.34 10.76
C VAL A 86 -0.26 17.11 10.61
N LEU A 87 0.02 17.70 9.45
CA LEU A 87 1.23 18.48 9.22
C LEU A 87 1.27 19.77 10.06
N SER A 88 0.12 20.34 10.40
CA SER A 88 0.02 21.53 11.24
C SER A 88 0.42 21.25 12.69
N ARG A 89 0.25 20.04 13.18
CA ARG A 89 0.46 19.71 14.60
C ARG A 89 1.51 18.64 14.90
N ILE A 90 1.99 17.90 13.91
CA ILE A 90 2.93 16.79 14.14
C ILE A 90 4.22 17.23 14.83
N ALA A 91 4.69 18.45 14.57
CA ALA A 91 5.94 18.97 15.14
C ALA A 91 5.89 19.15 16.68
N VAL A 92 4.69 19.34 17.23
CA VAL A 92 4.46 19.53 18.67
C VAL A 92 3.72 18.34 19.30
N HIS A 93 3.33 17.36 18.52
CA HIS A 93 2.61 16.19 18.99
C HIS A 93 3.54 15.23 19.74
N PRO A 94 3.13 14.68 20.90
CA PRO A 94 3.96 13.75 21.65
C PRO A 94 4.32 12.51 20.84
N VAL A 95 5.62 12.17 20.78
CA VAL A 95 6.11 11.01 20.00
C VAL A 95 5.47 9.69 20.46
N THR A 96 5.16 9.59 21.76
CA THR A 96 4.49 8.41 22.35
C THR A 96 3.03 8.26 21.92
N ARG A 97 2.44 9.27 21.27
CA ARG A 97 1.03 9.32 20.87
C ARG A 97 0.84 9.48 19.36
N LEU A 98 1.87 9.22 18.54
CA LEU A 98 1.80 9.36 17.07
C LEU A 98 0.70 8.48 16.44
N GLU A 99 0.32 7.39 17.09
CA GLU A 99 -0.78 6.54 16.63
C GLU A 99 -2.12 7.26 16.48
N GLU A 100 -2.36 8.34 17.25
CA GLU A 100 -3.59 9.14 17.19
C GLU A 100 -3.69 9.93 15.88
N LEU A 101 -2.57 10.14 15.21
CA LEU A 101 -2.49 10.82 13.92
C LEU A 101 -2.68 9.88 12.73
N LEU A 102 -2.70 8.56 12.94
CA LEU A 102 -2.91 7.61 11.85
C LEU A 102 -4.33 7.72 11.28
N PRO A 103 -4.52 7.58 9.95
CA PRO A 103 -5.81 7.80 9.31
C PRO A 103 -7.00 7.09 9.96
N HIS A 104 -6.81 5.87 10.45
CA HIS A 104 -7.87 5.06 11.06
C HIS A 104 -8.19 5.44 12.52
N ARG A 105 -7.37 6.28 13.16
CA ARG A 105 -7.56 6.78 14.53
C ARG A 105 -7.72 8.30 14.59
N TRP A 106 -7.50 8.95 13.47
CA TRP A 106 -7.52 10.39 13.41
C TRP A 106 -8.92 10.97 13.70
N ALA A 107 -8.94 11.99 14.52
CA ALA A 107 -10.08 12.87 14.71
C ALA A 107 -9.62 14.32 14.46
N PRO A 108 -10.40 15.12 13.71
CA PRO A 108 -10.08 16.54 13.54
C PRO A 108 -10.09 17.23 14.91
N LEU A 109 -9.19 18.18 15.09
CA LEU A 109 -9.31 19.07 16.23
C LEU A 109 -10.64 19.81 16.08
N SER A 110 -11.54 19.64 17.04
CA SER A 110 -12.73 20.47 17.13
C SER A 110 -12.30 21.93 17.26
N ALA A 111 -12.75 22.73 16.29
CA ALA A 111 -12.52 24.17 16.29
C ALA A 111 -13.14 24.82 17.53
#